data_9f970c1a8e8be7d5fe799d3eca94dd07
#
_entry.id   9f970c1a8e8be7d5fe799d3eca94dd07
#
_cell.length_a   1.000
_cell.length_b   1.000
_cell.length_c   1.000
_cell.angle_alpha   90.00
_cell.angle_beta   90.00
_cell.angle_gamma   90.00
#
_symmetry.space_group_name_H-M   'P 1'
#
loop_
_entity.id
_entity.type
_entity.pdbx_description
1 polymer ?
#
loop_
_entity_poly.entity_id
_entity_poly.type
_entity_poly.pdbx_seq_one_letter_code
_entity_poly.pdbx_strand_id
1 'polypeptide(L)'
;INKSEWTYLKSPAGIFTQLTLPVSQIAEKLQGDTLNAVKLGIPIYNETSDKKFGMSTPNNVLLIRKKYKDSFFEKNQLSDEITSSLFRPTTTSFTQYTFNNITQMINDCLADREKAEKEIHEKGSITIKITDLDGNSKDETVNNIKDWEDLSEWNKFVLIPVLVTTDSSSSNSYYGSSNVISIQHDLKPGYARLKGGKKGTIQDAKGNPVYPEYVLKLEVVSTNFGTKSK
;
A
#
# COMPACT_ATOMS: atom_id res chain seq x y z
N ILE A 1 13.42 -9.54 -11.96
CA ILE A 1 12.32 -8.67 -11.47
C ILE A 1 12.91 -7.53 -10.63
N ASN A 2 13.86 -7.80 -9.74
CA ASN A 2 14.45 -6.77 -8.83
C ASN A 2 15.26 -5.65 -9.52
N LYS A 3 15.49 -5.72 -10.83
CA LYS A 3 16.17 -4.69 -11.63
C LYS A 3 15.22 -3.94 -12.58
N SER A 4 13.94 -4.32 -12.62
CA SER A 4 12.96 -3.68 -13.50
C SER A 4 12.51 -2.34 -12.92
N GLU A 5 12.43 -1.33 -13.75
CA GLU A 5 11.79 -0.05 -13.41
C GLU A 5 10.27 -0.18 -13.28
N TRP A 6 9.72 -1.31 -13.71
CA TRP A 6 8.30 -1.60 -13.79
C TRP A 6 7.90 -2.73 -12.86
N THR A 7 6.74 -2.58 -12.26
CA THR A 7 6.01 -3.65 -11.58
C THR A 7 4.64 -3.83 -12.22
N TYR A 8 4.03 -4.98 -11.97
CA TYR A 8 2.84 -5.37 -12.71
C TYR A 8 1.75 -5.84 -11.75
N LEU A 9 0.54 -5.46 -12.09
CA LEU A 9 -0.69 -5.92 -11.44
C LEU A 9 -1.47 -6.74 -12.46
N LYS A 10 -1.72 -8.01 -12.19
CA LYS A 10 -2.41 -8.92 -13.10
C LYS A 10 -3.47 -9.75 -12.39
N SER A 11 -4.62 -9.90 -13.02
CA SER A 11 -5.66 -10.86 -12.67
C SER A 11 -5.97 -11.76 -13.88
N PRO A 12 -6.40 -13.01 -13.69
CA PRO A 12 -6.52 -13.76 -12.43
C PRO A 12 -5.21 -14.39 -11.96
N ALA A 13 -4.09 -14.14 -12.62
CA ALA A 13 -2.81 -14.84 -12.41
C ALA A 13 -2.16 -14.63 -11.03
N GLY A 14 -2.75 -13.83 -10.15
CA GLY A 14 -2.26 -13.63 -8.79
C GLY A 14 -0.92 -12.90 -8.70
N ILE A 15 -0.56 -12.11 -9.72
CA ILE A 15 0.63 -11.26 -9.69
C ILE A 15 0.25 -9.93 -9.05
N PHE A 16 0.72 -9.73 -7.81
CA PHE A 16 0.43 -8.55 -7.02
C PHE A 16 1.67 -7.68 -6.87
N THR A 17 1.47 -6.37 -6.84
CA THR A 17 2.54 -5.42 -6.55
C THR A 17 2.70 -5.28 -5.06
N GLN A 18 3.90 -5.59 -4.55
CA GLN A 18 4.27 -5.27 -3.18
C GLN A 18 4.90 -3.88 -3.13
N LEU A 19 4.50 -3.10 -2.13
CA LEU A 19 4.99 -1.76 -1.85
C LEU A 19 5.64 -1.76 -0.47
N THR A 20 6.80 -1.12 -0.36
CA THR A 20 7.40 -0.78 0.94
C THR A 20 7.26 0.72 1.12
N LEU A 21 6.46 1.16 2.07
CA LEU A 21 6.28 2.59 2.35
C LEU A 21 7.36 3.09 3.32
N PRO A 22 7.83 4.34 3.17
CA PRO A 22 8.92 4.90 3.96
C PRO A 22 8.44 5.32 5.37
N VAL A 23 7.84 4.40 6.12
CA VAL A 23 7.22 4.69 7.43
C VAL A 23 8.25 5.09 8.47
N SER A 24 9.47 4.52 8.45
CA SER A 24 10.58 4.96 9.32
C SER A 24 10.91 6.44 9.13
N GLN A 25 10.97 6.89 7.86
CA GLN A 25 11.23 8.30 7.56
C GLN A 25 10.08 9.22 8.01
N ILE A 26 8.83 8.72 7.96
CA ILE A 26 7.68 9.44 8.49
C ILE A 26 7.81 9.55 10.01
N ALA A 27 8.12 8.46 10.71
CA ALA A 27 8.32 8.43 12.16
C ALA A 27 9.42 9.41 12.61
N GLU A 28 10.57 9.41 11.93
CA GLU A 28 11.68 10.33 12.22
C GLU A 28 11.30 11.80 12.04
N LYS A 29 10.46 12.11 11.04
CA LYS A 29 10.04 13.49 10.78
C LYS A 29 8.94 13.97 11.70
N LEU A 30 8.09 13.08 12.18
CA LEU A 30 6.98 13.44 13.07
C LEU A 30 7.47 13.98 14.42
N GLN A 31 8.51 13.39 15.03
CA GLN A 31 9.13 13.85 16.29
C GLN A 31 8.11 14.33 17.36
N GLY A 32 6.98 13.65 17.47
CA GLY A 32 5.88 14.04 18.37
C GLY A 32 4.75 14.84 17.70
N ASP A 33 4.86 15.16 16.43
CA ASP A 33 3.79 15.74 15.63
C ASP A 33 2.66 14.73 15.40
N THR A 34 1.46 15.23 15.21
CA THR A 34 0.32 14.38 14.86
C THR A 34 0.22 14.22 13.34
N LEU A 35 0.11 12.98 12.89
CA LEU A 35 -0.12 12.63 11.49
C LEU A 35 -1.60 12.87 11.14
N ASN A 36 -1.88 13.84 10.27
CA ASN A 36 -3.26 14.23 9.93
C ASN A 36 -3.78 13.50 8.69
N ALA A 37 -2.98 13.49 7.63
CA ALA A 37 -3.39 12.86 6.37
C ALA A 37 -2.21 12.25 5.63
N VAL A 38 -2.42 11.06 5.09
CA VAL A 38 -1.49 10.42 4.16
C VAL A 38 -2.27 9.99 2.92
N LYS A 39 -1.81 10.48 1.76
CA LYS A 39 -2.38 10.15 0.47
C LYS A 39 -1.35 9.42 -0.38
N LEU A 40 -1.77 8.33 -1.01
CA LEU A 40 -0.94 7.53 -1.90
C LEU A 40 -1.49 7.57 -3.32
N GLY A 41 -0.68 8.04 -4.26
CA GLY A 41 -0.96 8.02 -5.69
C GLY A 41 -0.02 7.06 -6.42
N ILE A 42 -0.59 6.11 -7.16
CA ILE A 42 0.15 5.09 -7.92
C ILE A 42 -0.20 5.25 -9.41
N PRO A 43 0.61 5.95 -10.20
CA PRO A 43 0.35 6.14 -11.61
C PRO A 43 0.37 4.83 -12.40
N ILE A 44 -0.55 4.71 -13.36
CA ILE A 44 -0.68 3.59 -14.27
C ILE A 44 -0.05 3.98 -15.59
N TYR A 45 0.79 3.12 -16.12
CA TYR A 45 1.44 3.32 -17.40
C TYR A 45 1.20 2.12 -18.32
N ASN A 46 0.02 2.08 -18.93
CA ASN A 46 -0.29 1.08 -19.94
C ASN A 46 0.01 1.63 -21.34
N GLU A 47 0.74 0.86 -22.14
CA GLU A 47 0.97 1.20 -23.53
C GLU A 47 -0.24 0.81 -24.40
N THR A 48 -0.34 1.44 -25.56
CA THR A 48 -1.40 1.12 -26.54
C THR A 48 -1.33 -0.35 -26.98
N SER A 49 -0.12 -0.93 -27.01
CA SER A 49 0.12 -2.35 -27.30
C SER A 49 -0.50 -3.31 -26.28
N ASP A 50 -0.67 -2.87 -25.03
CA ASP A 50 -1.25 -3.71 -23.98
C ASP A 50 -2.72 -4.02 -24.24
N LYS A 51 -3.42 -3.15 -24.98
CA LYS A 51 -4.82 -3.35 -25.41
C LYS A 51 -4.99 -4.46 -26.46
N LYS A 52 -3.91 -4.87 -27.12
CA LYS A 52 -3.95 -5.89 -28.18
C LYS A 52 -4.45 -7.25 -27.66
N PHE A 53 -4.28 -7.55 -26.41
CA PHE A 53 -4.68 -8.81 -25.79
C PHE A 53 -6.03 -8.75 -25.06
N GLY A 54 -6.80 -7.66 -25.21
CA GLY A 54 -8.13 -7.53 -24.62
C GLY A 54 -8.13 -7.42 -23.09
N MET A 55 -6.96 -7.20 -22.47
CA MET A 55 -6.88 -7.02 -21.03
C MET A 55 -7.19 -5.56 -20.67
N SER A 56 -8.13 -5.38 -19.74
CA SER A 56 -8.47 -4.05 -19.21
C SER A 56 -7.67 -3.74 -17.96
N THR A 57 -7.49 -2.45 -17.67
CA THR A 57 -6.95 -2.02 -16.39
C THR A 57 -7.92 -2.42 -15.27
N PRO A 58 -7.45 -3.09 -14.19
CA PRO A 58 -8.29 -3.40 -13.05
C PRO A 58 -8.95 -2.15 -12.47
N ASN A 59 -10.28 -2.14 -12.39
CA ASN A 59 -11.03 -0.98 -11.92
C ASN A 59 -11.00 -0.86 -10.39
N ASN A 60 -11.16 -1.98 -9.68
CA ASN A 60 -11.14 -1.96 -8.23
C ASN A 60 -9.84 -2.61 -7.74
N VAL A 61 -9.16 -1.92 -6.84
CA VAL A 61 -7.90 -2.36 -6.31
C VAL A 61 -7.88 -2.16 -4.80
N LEU A 62 -7.55 -3.22 -4.08
CA LEU A 62 -7.35 -3.20 -2.64
C LEU A 62 -5.88 -2.93 -2.34
N LEU A 63 -5.62 -1.92 -1.53
CA LEU A 63 -4.35 -1.72 -0.84
C LEU A 63 -4.49 -2.31 0.55
N ILE A 64 -3.64 -3.26 0.92
CA ILE A 64 -3.71 -3.94 2.21
C ILE A 64 -2.32 -4.11 2.80
N ARG A 65 -2.16 -3.97 4.12
CA ARG A 65 -0.93 -4.35 4.80
C ARG A 65 -0.68 -5.84 4.60
N LYS A 66 0.55 -6.21 4.22
CA LYS A 66 0.89 -7.59 3.87
C LYS A 66 0.50 -8.60 4.95
N LYS A 67 0.71 -8.24 6.22
CA LYS A 67 0.38 -9.10 7.38
C LYS A 67 -1.10 -9.48 7.49
N TYR A 68 -2.01 -8.69 6.91
CA TYR A 68 -3.45 -8.93 7.00
C TYR A 68 -4.03 -9.58 5.73
N LYS A 69 -3.24 -9.71 4.65
CA LYS A 69 -3.70 -10.14 3.32
C LYS A 69 -4.48 -11.47 3.36
N ASP A 70 -3.90 -12.48 3.97
CA ASP A 70 -4.50 -13.82 3.95
C ASP A 70 -5.77 -13.86 4.80
N SER A 71 -5.72 -13.33 6.03
CA SER A 71 -6.89 -13.28 6.93
C SER A 71 -8.03 -12.44 6.37
N PHE A 72 -7.77 -11.42 5.54
CA PHE A 72 -8.78 -10.59 4.91
C PHE A 72 -9.70 -11.42 4.00
N PHE A 73 -9.11 -12.22 3.11
CA PHE A 73 -9.88 -13.04 2.17
C PHE A 73 -10.48 -14.28 2.84
N GLU A 74 -9.76 -14.94 3.75
CA GLU A 74 -10.26 -16.10 4.49
C GLU A 74 -11.49 -15.78 5.34
N LYS A 75 -11.54 -14.57 5.91
CA LYS A 75 -12.64 -14.12 6.77
C LYS A 75 -13.69 -13.28 6.03
N ASN A 76 -13.59 -13.16 4.70
CA ASN A 76 -14.47 -12.32 3.88
C ASN A 76 -14.64 -10.90 4.45
N GLN A 77 -13.52 -10.27 4.83
CA GLN A 77 -13.53 -8.93 5.41
C GLN A 77 -13.86 -7.87 4.35
N LEU A 78 -14.34 -6.73 4.81
CA LEU A 78 -14.51 -5.52 4.02
C LEU A 78 -13.37 -4.56 4.33
N SER A 79 -13.12 -3.60 3.43
CA SER A 79 -12.14 -2.52 3.67
C SER A 79 -12.60 -1.67 4.84
N ASP A 80 -11.70 -1.43 5.78
CA ASP A 80 -11.93 -0.72 7.04
C ASP A 80 -11.16 0.61 7.16
N GLU A 81 -10.37 0.95 6.12
CA GLU A 81 -9.46 2.10 6.08
C GLU A 81 -8.38 2.10 7.19
N ILE A 82 -8.26 0.99 7.95
CA ILE A 82 -7.26 0.79 9.01
C ILE A 82 -6.24 -0.25 8.58
N THR A 83 -6.70 -1.42 8.16
CA THR A 83 -5.86 -2.53 7.70
C THR A 83 -5.77 -2.59 6.19
N SER A 84 -6.78 -2.05 5.51
CA SER A 84 -6.90 -2.02 4.07
C SER A 84 -7.66 -0.78 3.58
N SER A 85 -7.39 -0.33 2.36
CA SER A 85 -8.10 0.76 1.69
C SER A 85 -8.47 0.34 0.27
N LEU A 86 -9.69 0.67 -0.17
CA LEU A 86 -10.25 0.24 -1.44
C LEU A 86 -10.30 1.40 -2.44
N PHE A 87 -9.56 1.27 -3.54
CA PHE A 87 -9.73 2.14 -4.70
C PHE A 87 -10.92 1.67 -5.54
N ARG A 88 -11.88 2.58 -5.76
CA ARG A 88 -12.98 2.44 -6.71
C ARG A 88 -13.06 3.71 -7.55
N PRO A 89 -12.93 3.62 -8.86
CA PRO A 89 -13.00 4.81 -9.72
C PRO A 89 -14.43 5.35 -9.77
N THR A 90 -14.57 6.65 -9.75
CA THR A 90 -15.85 7.34 -9.97
C THR A 90 -16.14 7.57 -11.46
N THR A 91 -15.12 7.39 -12.29
CA THR A 91 -15.18 7.56 -13.74
C THR A 91 -14.63 6.34 -14.45
N THR A 92 -15.04 6.12 -15.69
CA THR A 92 -14.56 4.99 -16.52
C THR A 92 -13.12 5.17 -17.00
N SER A 93 -12.57 6.37 -16.91
CA SER A 93 -11.19 6.68 -17.29
C SER A 93 -10.42 7.24 -16.12
N PHE A 94 -9.34 6.58 -15.76
CA PHE A 94 -8.42 7.01 -14.71
C PHE A 94 -6.98 6.63 -15.09
N THR A 95 -6.02 7.42 -14.63
CA THR A 95 -4.60 7.27 -14.94
C THR A 95 -3.76 6.88 -13.73
N GLN A 96 -4.37 6.78 -12.56
CA GLN A 96 -3.70 6.37 -11.32
C GLN A 96 -4.67 5.74 -10.34
N TYR A 97 -4.14 4.86 -9.50
CA TYR A 97 -4.83 4.41 -8.29
C TYR A 97 -4.53 5.41 -7.17
N THR A 98 -5.57 6.04 -6.63
CA THR A 98 -5.43 7.06 -5.59
C THR A 98 -6.13 6.61 -4.31
N PHE A 99 -5.36 6.47 -3.25
CA PHE A 99 -5.85 6.22 -1.90
C PHE A 99 -5.76 7.54 -1.14
N ASN A 100 -6.90 8.21 -0.95
CA ASN A 100 -6.95 9.59 -0.47
C ASN A 100 -6.58 9.72 1.01
N ASN A 101 -6.81 8.68 1.79
CA ASN A 101 -6.46 8.69 3.21
C ASN A 101 -6.07 7.29 3.69
N ILE A 102 -4.78 7.05 3.84
CA ILE A 102 -4.23 5.82 4.43
C ILE A 102 -3.57 6.10 5.78
N THR A 103 -3.96 7.19 6.44
CA THR A 103 -3.36 7.64 7.71
C THR A 103 -3.43 6.56 8.78
N GLN A 104 -4.58 5.92 8.93
CA GLN A 104 -4.75 4.87 9.93
C GLN A 104 -3.89 3.63 9.63
N MET A 105 -3.69 3.31 8.35
CA MET A 105 -2.79 2.23 7.95
C MET A 105 -1.32 2.54 8.31
N ILE A 106 -0.91 3.81 8.18
CA ILE A 106 0.42 4.25 8.61
C ILE A 106 0.53 4.25 10.14
N ASN A 107 -0.50 4.73 10.85
CA ASN A 107 -0.53 4.70 12.31
C ASN A 107 -0.46 3.25 12.84
N ASP A 108 -1.12 2.28 12.19
CA ASP A 108 -1.02 0.87 12.54
C ASP A 108 0.41 0.32 12.34
N CYS A 109 1.14 0.80 11.32
CA CYS A 109 2.57 0.50 11.17
C CYS A 109 3.41 1.12 12.30
N LEU A 110 3.17 2.39 12.63
CA LEU A 110 3.88 3.08 13.70
C LEU A 110 3.65 2.41 15.06
N ALA A 111 2.43 1.97 15.33
CA ALA A 111 2.10 1.23 16.55
C ALA A 111 2.82 -0.13 16.63
N ASP A 112 2.96 -0.86 15.50
CA ASP A 112 3.77 -2.08 15.46
C ASP A 112 5.24 -1.81 15.78
N ARG A 113 5.80 -0.72 15.25
CA ARG A 113 7.18 -0.30 15.50
C ARG A 113 7.39 0.06 16.97
N GLU A 114 6.51 0.87 17.54
CA GLU A 114 6.55 1.27 18.94
C GLU A 114 6.47 0.05 19.87
N LYS A 115 5.58 -0.89 19.56
CA LYS A 115 5.46 -2.13 20.30
C LYS A 115 6.75 -2.96 20.26
N ALA A 116 7.37 -3.07 19.10
CA ALA A 116 8.62 -3.80 18.93
C ALA A 116 9.77 -3.11 19.68
N GLU A 117 9.88 -1.79 19.60
CA GLU A 117 10.88 -1.00 20.32
C GLU A 117 10.75 -1.17 21.84
N LYS A 118 9.53 -1.11 22.34
CA LYS A 118 9.23 -1.35 23.76
C LYS A 118 9.62 -2.78 24.18
N GLU A 119 9.27 -3.78 23.39
CA GLU A 119 9.59 -5.18 23.70
C GLU A 119 11.11 -5.42 23.71
N ILE A 120 11.84 -4.85 22.74
CA ILE A 120 13.32 -4.92 22.72
C ILE A 120 13.90 -4.23 23.96
N HIS A 121 13.37 -3.07 24.35
CA HIS A 121 13.83 -2.35 25.52
C HIS A 121 13.58 -3.13 26.83
N GLU A 122 12.40 -3.76 26.98
CA GLU A 122 12.02 -4.49 28.18
C GLU A 122 12.68 -5.88 28.30
N LYS A 123 12.80 -6.60 27.16
CA LYS A 123 13.27 -8.01 27.16
C LYS A 123 14.66 -8.18 26.58
N GLY A 124 15.27 -7.11 26.04
CA GLY A 124 16.56 -7.15 25.36
C GLY A 124 16.52 -7.70 23.92
N SER A 125 15.42 -8.31 23.50
CA SER A 125 15.25 -8.84 22.16
C SER A 125 13.79 -9.11 21.81
N ILE A 126 13.52 -9.27 20.52
CA ILE A 126 12.22 -9.70 19.99
C ILE A 126 12.43 -10.78 18.93
N THR A 127 11.56 -11.79 18.93
CA THR A 127 11.58 -12.84 17.89
C THR A 127 10.55 -12.52 16.81
N ILE A 128 10.98 -12.55 15.55
CA ILE A 128 10.17 -12.32 14.37
C ILE A 128 10.14 -13.56 13.49
N LYS A 129 8.98 -13.81 12.88
CA LYS A 129 8.84 -14.90 11.91
C LYS A 129 9.10 -14.36 10.51
N ILE A 130 10.10 -14.90 9.85
CA ILE A 130 10.44 -14.57 8.46
C ILE A 130 9.97 -15.69 7.57
N THR A 131 9.16 -15.37 6.55
CA THR A 131 8.69 -16.34 5.55
C THR A 131 9.37 -16.05 4.22
N ASP A 132 10.03 -17.08 3.66
CA ASP A 132 10.68 -16.99 2.35
C ASP A 132 9.68 -17.05 1.19
N LEU A 133 10.19 -16.98 -0.05
CA LEU A 133 9.35 -17.02 -1.27
C LEU A 133 8.71 -18.40 -1.49
N ASP A 134 9.27 -19.45 -0.92
CA ASP A 134 8.77 -20.82 -1.03
C ASP A 134 7.76 -21.15 0.07
N GLY A 135 7.48 -20.18 0.96
CA GLY A 135 6.53 -20.33 2.07
C GLY A 135 7.12 -20.95 3.34
N ASN A 136 8.43 -21.23 3.38
CA ASN A 136 9.07 -21.72 4.58
C ASN A 136 9.26 -20.58 5.57
N SER A 137 8.98 -20.85 6.83
CA SER A 137 9.11 -19.86 7.89
C SER A 137 10.24 -20.23 8.84
N LYS A 138 11.02 -19.23 9.23
CA LYS A 138 12.00 -19.33 10.31
C LYS A 138 11.78 -18.23 11.33
N ASP A 139 12.07 -18.54 12.57
CA ASP A 139 12.10 -17.54 13.63
C ASP A 139 13.50 -16.93 13.72
N GLU A 140 13.58 -15.60 13.78
CA GLU A 140 14.81 -14.86 13.93
C GLU A 140 14.70 -13.90 15.11
N THR A 141 15.71 -13.89 15.98
CA THR A 141 15.73 -13.03 17.17
C THR A 141 16.63 -11.84 16.91
N VAL A 142 16.11 -10.65 17.11
CA VAL A 142 16.82 -9.37 16.95
C VAL A 142 16.81 -8.60 18.25
N ASN A 143 17.85 -7.79 18.46
CA ASN A 143 18.07 -7.04 19.71
C ASN A 143 18.06 -5.51 19.52
N ASN A 144 17.80 -5.05 18.32
CA ASN A 144 17.66 -3.62 18.02
C ASN A 144 16.55 -3.36 17.03
N ILE A 145 16.03 -2.15 17.05
CA ILE A 145 14.88 -1.77 16.23
C ILE A 145 15.21 -1.71 14.74
N LYS A 146 16.45 -1.41 14.37
CA LYS A 146 16.86 -1.31 12.98
C LYS A 146 16.84 -2.67 12.28
N ASP A 147 17.38 -3.70 12.93
CA ASP A 147 17.33 -5.06 12.41
C ASP A 147 15.89 -5.57 12.33
N TRP A 148 15.05 -5.19 13.30
CA TRP A 148 13.62 -5.48 13.25
C TRP A 148 12.93 -4.80 12.06
N GLU A 149 13.21 -3.52 11.80
CA GLU A 149 12.68 -2.78 10.64
C GLU A 149 13.10 -3.40 9.30
N ASP A 150 14.35 -3.85 9.21
CA ASP A 150 14.90 -4.41 7.98
C ASP A 150 14.35 -5.82 7.67
N LEU A 151 14.11 -6.63 8.69
CA LEU A 151 13.72 -8.02 8.56
C LEU A 151 12.21 -8.24 8.62
N SER A 152 11.49 -7.43 9.38
CA SER A 152 10.04 -7.56 9.50
C SER A 152 9.31 -7.00 8.27
N GLU A 153 8.05 -7.36 8.15
CA GLU A 153 7.19 -6.89 7.05
C GLU A 153 6.27 -5.74 7.50
N TRP A 154 6.66 -5.03 8.54
CA TRP A 154 5.84 -4.04 9.24
C TRP A 154 5.34 -2.88 8.38
N ASN A 155 6.10 -2.47 7.35
CA ASN A 155 5.79 -1.37 6.43
C ASN A 155 5.49 -1.84 5.00
N LYS A 156 5.20 -3.16 4.82
CA LYS A 156 4.90 -3.74 3.52
C LYS A 156 3.39 -3.79 3.27
N PHE A 157 3.04 -3.37 2.07
CA PHE A 157 1.67 -3.34 1.55
C PHE A 157 1.58 -4.14 0.27
N VAL A 158 0.41 -4.63 -0.05
CA VAL A 158 0.13 -5.35 -1.30
C VAL A 158 -1.04 -4.69 -2.01
N LEU A 159 -0.90 -4.52 -3.31
CA LEU A 159 -1.93 -3.99 -4.20
C LEU A 159 -2.55 -5.17 -4.94
N ILE A 160 -3.85 -5.37 -4.80
CA ILE A 160 -4.56 -6.57 -5.27
C ILE A 160 -5.78 -6.16 -6.10
N PRO A 161 -5.92 -6.64 -7.36
CA PRO A 161 -7.14 -6.50 -8.12
C PRO A 161 -8.28 -7.26 -7.44
N VAL A 162 -9.42 -6.59 -7.25
CA VAL A 162 -10.56 -7.17 -6.53
C VAL A 162 -11.87 -6.97 -7.27
N LEU A 163 -12.75 -7.95 -7.15
CA LEU A 163 -14.15 -7.86 -7.51
C LEU A 163 -14.92 -7.32 -6.29
N VAL A 164 -15.62 -6.23 -6.49
CA VAL A 164 -16.46 -5.61 -5.45
C VAL A 164 -17.91 -5.84 -5.78
N THR A 165 -18.62 -6.45 -4.85
CA THR A 165 -20.08 -6.61 -4.93
C THR A 165 -20.74 -5.57 -4.03
N THR A 166 -21.76 -4.91 -4.56
CA THR A 166 -22.52 -3.89 -3.83
C THR A 166 -23.97 -4.27 -3.72
N ASP A 167 -24.61 -3.87 -2.64
CA ASP A 167 -26.04 -4.02 -2.50
C ASP A 167 -26.75 -2.99 -3.41
N SER A 168 -27.55 -3.49 -4.34
CA SER A 168 -28.37 -2.68 -5.24
C SER A 168 -29.77 -2.40 -4.69
N SER A 169 -30.15 -2.98 -3.54
CA SER A 169 -31.50 -2.85 -2.97
C SER A 169 -31.78 -1.48 -2.35
N SER A 170 -30.77 -0.63 -2.18
CA SER A 170 -30.91 0.72 -1.66
C SER A 170 -31.25 1.76 -2.75
N SER A 171 -32.19 1.44 -3.66
CA SER A 171 -32.69 2.36 -4.70
C SER A 171 -33.40 3.62 -4.17
N ASN A 172 -33.49 3.78 -2.86
CA ASN A 172 -34.10 4.94 -2.20
C ASN A 172 -33.10 5.93 -1.60
N SER A 173 -31.78 5.73 -1.81
CA SER A 173 -30.82 6.75 -1.36
C SER A 173 -30.69 7.87 -2.40
N TYR A 174 -31.21 9.04 -2.07
CA TYR A 174 -31.02 10.30 -2.81
C TYR A 174 -29.53 10.68 -2.98
N TYR A 175 -28.63 9.92 -2.35
CA TYR A 175 -27.17 10.09 -2.36
C TYR A 175 -26.41 8.84 -2.84
N GLY A 176 -26.96 8.04 -3.73
CA GLY A 176 -26.24 7.09 -4.60
C GLY A 176 -25.08 6.25 -4.03
N SER A 177 -24.97 6.06 -2.72
CA SER A 177 -23.94 5.23 -2.12
C SER A 177 -24.39 3.78 -2.02
N SER A 178 -23.96 2.95 -2.95
CA SER A 178 -24.13 1.50 -2.84
C SER A 178 -23.16 0.94 -1.78
N ASN A 179 -23.70 0.27 -0.77
CA ASN A 179 -22.87 -0.37 0.26
C ASN A 179 -22.08 -1.55 -0.35
N VAL A 180 -20.82 -1.65 -0.05
CA VAL A 180 -20.01 -2.82 -0.38
C VAL A 180 -20.41 -3.97 0.54
N ILE A 181 -20.76 -5.11 -0.04
CA ILE A 181 -21.15 -6.31 0.70
C ILE A 181 -20.14 -7.45 0.57
N SER A 182 -19.26 -7.40 -0.43
CA SER A 182 -18.20 -8.39 -0.61
C SER A 182 -17.03 -7.84 -1.39
N ILE A 183 -15.82 -8.26 -1.01
CA ILE A 183 -14.57 -8.01 -1.71
C ILE A 183 -13.86 -9.35 -1.92
N GLN A 184 -13.66 -9.74 -3.16
CA GLN A 184 -13.03 -11.01 -3.55
C GLN A 184 -11.95 -10.77 -4.59
N HIS A 185 -11.08 -11.76 -4.82
CA HIS A 185 -10.11 -11.67 -5.92
C HIS A 185 -10.81 -11.48 -7.27
N ASP A 186 -10.32 -10.56 -8.09
CA ASP A 186 -10.82 -10.39 -9.44
C ASP A 186 -10.31 -11.53 -10.33
N LEU A 187 -11.25 -12.31 -10.90
CA LEU A 187 -10.96 -13.41 -11.81
C LEU A 187 -11.03 -13.00 -13.28
N LYS A 188 -11.40 -11.75 -13.58
CA LYS A 188 -11.41 -11.24 -14.95
C LYS A 188 -9.98 -10.94 -15.40
N PRO A 189 -9.63 -11.20 -16.67
CA PRO A 189 -8.34 -10.83 -17.21
C PRO A 189 -8.13 -9.31 -17.10
N GLY A 190 -7.14 -8.92 -16.34
CA GLY A 190 -6.80 -7.51 -16.10
C GLY A 190 -5.28 -7.32 -16.04
N TYR A 191 -4.84 -6.13 -16.44
CA TYR A 191 -3.43 -5.78 -16.49
C TYR A 191 -3.22 -4.30 -16.23
N ALA A 192 -2.29 -3.98 -15.34
CA ALA A 192 -1.75 -2.64 -15.17
C ALA A 192 -0.24 -2.70 -15.00
N ARG A 193 0.47 -1.82 -15.70
CA ARG A 193 1.89 -1.58 -15.52
C ARG A 193 2.07 -0.35 -14.64
N LEU A 194 2.85 -0.53 -13.58
CA LEU A 194 3.13 0.50 -12.59
C LEU A 194 4.62 0.78 -12.57
N LYS A 195 5.02 1.99 -12.25
CA LYS A 195 6.44 2.33 -12.17
C LYS A 195 6.98 1.88 -10.81
N GLY A 196 8.02 1.06 -10.82
CA GLY A 196 8.70 0.62 -9.62
C GLY A 196 9.50 1.75 -8.94
N GLY A 197 9.63 1.64 -7.62
CA GLY A 197 10.14 2.70 -6.75
C GLY A 197 11.65 2.88 -6.71
N LYS A 198 12.46 2.34 -7.61
CA LYS A 198 13.85 2.81 -7.72
C LYS A 198 13.82 4.20 -8.33
N LYS A 199 14.28 5.20 -7.57
CA LYS A 199 14.64 6.51 -8.09
C LYS A 199 15.69 6.33 -9.20
N GLY A 200 15.22 6.10 -10.43
CA GLY A 200 16.01 6.41 -11.58
C GLY A 200 16.10 7.93 -11.58
N THR A 201 17.22 8.49 -11.22
CA THR A 201 17.55 9.87 -11.52
C THR A 201 17.63 9.98 -13.03
N ILE A 202 16.48 10.20 -13.68
CA ILE A 202 16.47 10.68 -15.05
C ILE A 202 16.97 12.11 -14.92
N GLN A 203 18.14 12.38 -15.45
CA GLN A 203 18.72 13.71 -15.56
C GLN A 203 18.23 14.32 -16.88
N ASP A 204 17.90 15.61 -16.85
CA ASP A 204 17.69 16.38 -18.07
C ASP A 204 19.03 16.57 -18.81
N ALA A 205 19.00 17.17 -20.01
CA ALA A 205 20.19 17.44 -20.79
C ALA A 205 21.21 18.36 -20.08
N LYS A 206 20.85 18.96 -18.95
CA LYS A 206 21.69 19.82 -18.11
C LYS A 206 22.16 19.11 -16.83
N GLY A 207 21.82 17.84 -16.64
CA GLY A 207 22.18 17.06 -15.47
C GLY A 207 21.30 17.28 -14.23
N ASN A 208 20.18 18.02 -14.34
CA ASN A 208 19.25 18.20 -13.23
C ASN A 208 18.34 16.97 -13.08
N PRO A 209 18.03 16.54 -11.84
CA PRO A 209 17.12 15.43 -11.63
C PRO A 209 15.71 15.80 -12.13
N VAL A 210 15.22 15.06 -13.11
CA VAL A 210 13.83 15.15 -13.59
C VAL A 210 13.04 14.09 -12.85
N TYR A 211 12.02 14.51 -12.11
CA TYR A 211 11.05 13.58 -11.52
C TYR A 211 10.08 13.16 -12.62
N PRO A 212 10.15 11.90 -13.10
CA PRO A 212 9.22 11.48 -14.12
C PRO A 212 7.79 11.58 -13.59
N GLU A 213 6.85 12.03 -14.42
CA GLU A 213 5.44 12.28 -14.09
C GLU A 213 4.72 11.05 -13.49
N TYR A 214 5.29 9.86 -13.65
CA TYR A 214 4.72 8.57 -13.27
C TYR A 214 5.31 7.95 -12.00
N VAL A 215 5.98 8.74 -11.17
CA VAL A 215 6.53 8.22 -9.89
C VAL A 215 5.41 8.09 -8.87
N LEU A 216 5.42 6.99 -8.13
CA LEU A 216 4.59 6.81 -6.93
C LEU A 216 4.75 8.03 -6.01
N LYS A 217 3.64 8.65 -5.63
CA LYS A 217 3.61 9.82 -4.76
C LYS A 217 2.98 9.47 -3.43
N LEU A 218 3.70 9.75 -2.35
CA LEU A 218 3.19 9.71 -0.99
C LEU A 218 3.18 11.14 -0.45
N GLU A 219 1.99 11.69 -0.23
CA GLU A 219 1.80 13.02 0.35
C GLU A 219 1.47 12.84 1.82
N VAL A 220 2.24 13.49 2.69
CA VAL A 220 2.09 13.38 4.14
C VAL A 220 1.84 14.77 4.71
N VAL A 221 0.78 14.91 5.48
CA VAL A 221 0.42 16.12 6.21
C VAL A 221 0.46 15.84 7.71
N SER A 222 1.27 16.60 8.43
CA SER A 222 1.36 16.55 9.89
C SER A 222 1.13 17.92 10.51
N THR A 223 0.71 17.96 11.77
CA THR A 223 0.59 19.18 12.56
C THR A 223 1.52 19.12 13.76
N ASN A 224 2.33 20.15 13.89
CA ASN A 224 3.12 20.41 15.08
C ASN A 224 2.31 21.21 16.08
N PHE A 225 2.01 20.63 17.23
CA PHE A 225 1.32 21.32 18.32
C PHE A 225 2.30 22.05 19.24
N GLY A 226 3.42 22.53 18.74
CA GLY A 226 4.46 23.28 19.41
C GLY A 226 4.44 23.13 20.93
N THR A 227 5.36 22.42 21.52
CA THR A 227 5.53 22.42 22.97
C THR A 227 5.69 23.87 23.42
N LYS A 228 4.65 24.43 24.06
CA LYS A 228 4.82 25.67 24.79
C LYS A 228 5.94 25.41 25.80
N SER A 229 7.11 25.94 25.53
CA SER A 229 8.16 26.03 26.52
C SER A 229 7.54 26.76 27.73
N LYS A 230 7.39 26.03 28.84
CA LYS A 230 7.16 26.66 30.13
C LYS A 230 8.44 27.33 30.61
#